data_824342e2d28134368a80f8650edc5ab5
#
_entry.id   824342e2d28134368a80f8650edc5ab5
#
_cell.length_a   1.000
_cell.length_b   1.000
_cell.length_c   1.000
_cell.angle_alpha   90.00
_cell.angle_beta   90.00
_cell.angle_gamma   90.00
#
_symmetry.space_group_name_H-M   'P 1'
#
loop_
_entity.id
_entity.type
_entity.pdbx_description
1 polymer ?
#
loop_
_entity_poly.entity_id
_entity_poly.type
_entity_poly.pdbx_seq_one_letter_code
_entity_poly.pdbx_strand_id
1 'polypeptide(L)'
;MFLRPTAEKSGKGFMMKEEKQIKEVCARFVVCGEYRSYEVVNSGHINSTYRVYFFRNGEMKDYILQRVNTYVFSDPVSVMENISSVTEFIRAKIKKKQATAKRNVLHYSKTEDGQYYVLTEDGGFWRCCRYIDDSVCFEQTDNLTVIEESGMAFGEFQLYLADYPVEKLSIVIPHFHNTIRRYDAFREAIAKDEVGRAAELSEDIEGYLALEEISTRLYKLQKAGELPLRATHNDTKTSNVLFDAQTLEHLSVIDLDTVMPGLVAFDFGDAIRVAASTSDEDEKDLSKVAIDMGKYEAFTRGFVGIVKDSLISMEKQTLALGAVAMTVECGVRFLTDYLNGDKYFRIHYPDQNLARARCHLVLAKDMIAHLDEMQKIVDKYCE
;
A
#
# COMPACT_ATOMS: atom_id res chain seq x y z
N MET A 1 -18.04 6.48 10.81
CA MET A 1 -17.96 7.80 11.46
C MET A 1 -16.59 7.90 12.12
N PHE A 2 -15.57 8.34 11.35
CA PHE A 2 -14.23 8.56 11.88
C PHE A 2 -14.20 9.94 12.54
N LEU A 3 -14.61 10.01 13.80
CA LEU A 3 -14.35 11.18 14.62
C LEU A 3 -12.87 11.16 15.02
N ARG A 4 -12.04 11.93 14.29
CA ARG A 4 -10.89 12.53 14.97
C ARG A 4 -11.45 13.46 16.05
N PRO A 5 -10.87 13.52 17.25
CA PRO A 5 -11.13 14.65 18.12
C PRO A 5 -10.76 15.91 17.32
N THR A 6 -11.70 16.81 17.20
CA THR A 6 -11.52 18.13 16.61
C THR A 6 -10.26 18.76 17.19
N ALA A 7 -9.39 19.26 16.34
CA ALA A 7 -8.18 19.99 16.70
C ALA A 7 -8.52 21.36 17.30
N GLU A 8 -9.13 21.35 18.49
CA GLU A 8 -9.34 22.54 19.31
C GLU A 8 -9.43 22.14 20.78
N LYS A 9 -8.28 21.74 21.33
CA LYS A 9 -7.83 21.84 22.73
C LYS A 9 -6.40 21.37 22.85
N SER A 10 -5.48 21.92 22.07
CA SER A 10 -4.04 21.73 22.24
C SER A 10 -3.51 22.71 23.30
N GLY A 11 -3.87 22.48 24.56
CA GLY A 11 -3.17 23.12 25.68
C GLY A 11 -1.87 22.37 25.97
N LYS A 12 -0.87 23.07 26.52
CA LYS A 12 0.42 22.50 27.00
C LYS A 12 0.26 21.17 27.76
N GLY A 13 -0.86 20.97 28.46
CA GLY A 13 -1.17 19.73 29.18
C GLY A 13 -1.43 18.50 28.29
N PHE A 14 -1.98 18.65 27.08
CA PHE A 14 -2.18 17.55 26.16
C PHE A 14 -0.84 17.09 25.56
N MET A 15 -0.01 18.04 25.11
CA MET A 15 1.33 17.75 24.58
C MET A 15 2.23 17.07 25.63
N MET A 16 2.18 17.51 26.88
CA MET A 16 2.94 16.88 27.97
C MET A 16 2.48 15.44 28.26
N LYS A 17 1.18 15.15 28.13
CA LYS A 17 0.63 13.80 28.32
C LYS A 17 1.04 12.87 27.18
N GLU A 18 1.01 13.37 25.94
CA GLU A 18 1.42 12.65 24.75
C GLU A 18 2.92 12.32 24.79
N GLU A 19 3.77 13.31 25.08
CA GLU A 19 5.22 13.11 25.22
C GLU A 19 5.57 12.07 26.30
N LYS A 20 4.89 12.14 27.44
CA LYS A 20 5.05 11.17 28.53
C LYS A 20 4.72 9.75 28.05
N GLN A 21 3.60 9.57 27.34
CA GLN A 21 3.20 8.28 26.79
C GLN A 21 4.22 7.76 25.76
N ILE A 22 4.66 8.61 24.83
CA ILE A 22 5.67 8.26 23.83
C ILE A 22 6.95 7.78 24.51
N LYS A 23 7.45 8.53 25.51
CA LYS A 23 8.65 8.18 26.26
C LYS A 23 8.51 6.86 27.02
N GLU A 24 7.37 6.61 27.68
CA GLU A 24 7.07 5.38 28.39
C GLU A 24 7.00 4.18 27.44
N VAL A 25 6.38 4.34 26.27
CA VAL A 25 6.31 3.28 25.26
C VAL A 25 7.70 2.99 24.68
N CYS A 26 8.47 4.04 24.35
CA CYS A 26 9.84 3.89 23.84
C CYS A 26 10.74 3.13 24.81
N ALA A 27 10.60 3.36 26.12
CA ALA A 27 11.39 2.69 27.15
C ALA A 27 11.13 1.16 27.25
N ARG A 28 10.05 0.67 26.65
CA ARG A 28 9.73 -0.76 26.62
C ARG A 28 10.38 -1.50 25.42
N PHE A 29 10.89 -0.77 24.42
CA PHE A 29 11.62 -1.33 23.31
C PHE A 29 13.13 -1.36 23.57
N VAL A 30 13.82 -2.35 23.03
CA VAL A 30 15.29 -2.41 23.04
C VAL A 30 15.80 -1.47 21.94
N VAL A 31 15.86 -0.19 22.28
CA VAL A 31 16.37 0.87 21.41
C VAL A 31 17.71 1.40 21.92
N CYS A 32 18.50 1.99 21.05
CA CYS A 32 19.85 2.42 21.37
C CYS A 32 19.87 3.89 21.78
N GLY A 33 20.27 4.19 23.03
CA GLY A 33 20.54 5.54 23.49
C GLY A 33 19.54 6.09 24.50
N GLU A 34 19.69 7.37 24.82
CA GLU A 34 18.84 8.12 25.73
C GLU A 34 17.83 8.92 24.93
N TYR A 35 16.53 8.79 25.25
CA TYR A 35 15.46 9.58 24.62
C TYR A 35 15.69 11.08 24.75
N ARG A 36 15.50 11.82 23.66
CA ARG A 36 15.64 13.29 23.62
C ARG A 36 14.34 14.01 23.32
N SER A 37 13.70 13.66 22.21
CA SER A 37 12.49 14.35 21.75
C SER A 37 11.73 13.48 20.74
N TYR A 38 10.60 14.00 20.27
CA TYR A 38 9.85 13.42 19.16
C TYR A 38 9.31 14.52 18.25
N GLU A 39 8.94 14.14 17.03
CA GLU A 39 8.11 14.93 16.12
C GLU A 39 6.99 14.07 15.55
N VAL A 40 5.85 14.71 15.24
CA VAL A 40 4.71 14.03 14.60
C VAL A 40 4.97 13.96 13.10
N VAL A 41 4.91 12.77 12.54
CA VAL A 41 4.99 12.56 11.09
C VAL A 41 3.57 12.56 10.54
N ASN A 42 3.25 13.59 9.75
CA ASN A 42 1.89 13.79 9.21
C ASN A 42 1.68 13.08 7.86
N SER A 43 2.68 12.39 7.32
CA SER A 43 2.55 11.51 6.16
C SER A 43 1.96 10.17 6.63
N GLY A 44 0.89 9.73 5.98
CA GLY A 44 0.16 8.52 6.36
C GLY A 44 -1.22 8.82 6.95
N HIS A 45 -2.20 7.98 6.57
CA HIS A 45 -3.62 8.31 6.80
C HIS A 45 -4.28 7.40 7.84
N ILE A 46 -3.64 6.29 8.22
CA ILE A 46 -4.23 5.25 9.07
C ILE A 46 -3.63 5.26 10.47
N ASN A 47 -2.32 5.12 10.60
CA ASN A 47 -1.61 5.03 11.87
C ASN A 47 -1.15 6.41 12.37
N SER A 48 -1.03 6.58 13.70
CA SER A 48 -0.34 7.75 14.25
C SER A 48 1.16 7.48 14.25
N THR A 49 1.94 8.31 13.57
CA THR A 49 3.37 8.09 13.34
C THR A 49 4.20 9.21 13.98
N TYR A 50 5.25 8.82 14.65
CA TYR A 50 6.18 9.70 15.34
C TYR A 50 7.62 9.34 14.97
N ARG A 51 8.44 10.33 14.64
CA ARG A 51 9.88 10.17 14.62
C ARG A 51 10.42 10.50 16.00
N VAL A 52 11.15 9.58 16.62
CA VAL A 52 11.66 9.70 17.98
C VAL A 52 13.18 9.73 17.96
N TYR A 53 13.76 10.63 18.71
CA TYR A 53 15.18 10.94 18.71
C TYR A 53 15.87 10.41 19.97
N PHE A 54 16.93 9.64 19.76
CA PHE A 54 17.78 9.09 20.81
C PHE A 54 19.21 9.56 20.65
N PHE A 55 19.92 9.75 21.73
CA PHE A 55 21.33 10.14 21.72
C PHE A 55 22.20 9.03 22.29
N ARG A 56 23.23 8.61 21.54
CA ARG A 56 24.17 7.58 21.97
C ARG A 56 25.56 7.86 21.43
N ASN A 57 26.55 7.90 22.33
CA ASN A 57 27.99 8.02 21.98
C ASN A 57 28.32 9.20 21.06
N GLY A 58 27.68 10.35 21.27
CA GLY A 58 27.91 11.56 20.45
C GLY A 58 27.06 11.66 19.19
N GLU A 59 26.23 10.67 18.87
CA GLU A 59 25.42 10.61 17.66
C GLU A 59 23.92 10.52 17.99
N MET A 60 23.09 11.11 17.12
CA MET A 60 21.65 10.89 17.13
C MET A 60 21.32 9.56 16.47
N LYS A 61 20.33 8.86 17.02
CA LYS A 61 19.76 7.62 16.47
C LYS A 61 18.25 7.76 16.47
N ASP A 62 17.68 7.69 15.29
CA ASP A 62 16.26 7.96 15.10
C ASP A 62 15.49 6.66 14.89
N TYR A 63 14.25 6.69 15.38
CA TYR A 63 13.31 5.59 15.21
C TYR A 63 11.96 6.13 14.79
N ILE A 64 11.19 5.30 14.09
CA ILE A 64 9.78 5.53 13.84
C ILE A 64 8.99 4.74 14.88
N LEU A 65 8.22 5.45 15.69
CA LEU A 65 7.24 4.88 16.61
C LEU A 65 5.86 5.05 16.02
N GLN A 66 5.08 3.98 15.95
CA GLN A 66 3.72 4.03 15.41
C GLN A 66 2.72 3.47 16.40
N ARG A 67 1.60 4.19 16.56
CA ARG A 67 0.39 3.66 17.17
C ARG A 67 -0.51 3.13 16.07
N VAL A 68 -0.68 1.81 16.03
CA VAL A 68 -1.47 1.13 15.02
C VAL A 68 -2.96 1.41 15.23
N ASN A 69 -3.66 1.68 14.14
CA ASN A 69 -5.11 1.87 14.16
C ASN A 69 -5.83 0.51 14.24
N THR A 70 -6.15 0.09 15.46
CA THR A 70 -6.81 -1.20 15.73
C THR A 70 -8.27 -1.27 15.28
N TYR A 71 -8.85 -0.15 14.85
CA TYR A 71 -10.17 -0.16 14.21
C TYR A 71 -10.08 -0.68 12.76
N VAL A 72 -9.02 -0.30 12.05
CA VAL A 72 -8.76 -0.77 10.67
C VAL A 72 -8.17 -2.19 10.71
N PHE A 73 -7.17 -2.40 11.57
CA PHE A 73 -6.49 -3.67 11.77
C PHE A 73 -6.99 -4.30 13.08
N SER A 74 -8.08 -5.05 12.99
CA SER A 74 -8.73 -5.67 14.16
C SER A 74 -7.89 -6.73 14.85
N ASP A 75 -6.92 -7.31 14.15
CA ASP A 75 -5.91 -8.22 14.68
C ASP A 75 -4.49 -7.68 14.41
N PRO A 76 -4.04 -6.66 15.17
CA PRO A 76 -2.73 -6.04 14.96
C PRO A 76 -1.56 -6.97 15.34
N VAL A 77 -1.81 -8.04 16.10
CA VAL A 77 -0.81 -9.06 16.42
C VAL A 77 -0.45 -9.82 15.16
N SER A 78 -1.43 -10.38 14.45
CA SER A 78 -1.19 -11.07 13.17
C SER A 78 -0.56 -10.14 12.12
N VAL A 79 -0.92 -8.84 12.09
CA VAL A 79 -0.22 -7.84 11.24
C VAL A 79 1.27 -7.80 11.58
N MET A 80 1.64 -7.69 12.86
CA MET A 80 3.05 -7.64 13.26
C MET A 80 3.78 -8.95 13.05
N GLU A 81 3.11 -10.10 13.20
CA GLU A 81 3.68 -11.41 12.88
C GLU A 81 4.03 -11.52 11.39
N ASN A 82 3.13 -11.12 10.50
CA ASN A 82 3.41 -11.06 9.06
C ASN A 82 4.60 -10.14 8.76
N ILE A 83 4.56 -8.89 9.25
CA ILE A 83 5.61 -7.89 9.03
C ILE A 83 6.97 -8.40 9.53
N SER A 84 7.03 -8.88 10.76
CA SER A 84 8.29 -9.34 11.35
C SER A 84 8.84 -10.56 10.62
N SER A 85 7.98 -11.50 10.23
CA SER A 85 8.36 -12.70 9.49
C SER A 85 8.95 -12.37 8.13
N VAL A 86 8.27 -11.50 7.33
CA VAL A 86 8.77 -11.09 6.00
C VAL A 86 10.04 -10.27 6.10
N THR A 87 10.11 -9.30 7.02
CA THR A 87 11.30 -8.44 7.14
C THR A 87 12.52 -9.22 7.62
N GLU A 88 12.38 -10.16 8.56
CA GLU A 88 13.46 -11.04 8.98
C GLU A 88 13.91 -11.99 7.87
N PHE A 89 12.97 -12.51 7.06
CA PHE A 89 13.29 -13.36 5.92
C PHE A 89 14.09 -12.61 4.85
N ILE A 90 13.66 -11.40 4.47
CA ILE A 90 14.38 -10.54 3.52
C ILE A 90 15.77 -10.22 4.07
N ARG A 91 15.89 -9.81 5.34
CA ARG A 91 17.18 -9.51 5.99
C ARG A 91 18.15 -10.68 5.98
N ALA A 92 17.66 -11.89 6.20
CA ALA A 92 18.47 -13.10 6.15
C ALA A 92 19.05 -13.33 4.74
N LYS A 93 18.27 -13.07 3.69
CA LYS A 93 18.74 -13.17 2.28
C LYS A 93 19.75 -12.09 1.91
N ILE A 94 19.51 -10.83 2.29
CA ILE A 94 20.42 -9.72 2.05
C ILE A 94 21.78 -9.99 2.72
N LYS A 95 21.78 -10.46 3.98
CA LYS A 95 23.01 -10.83 4.68
C LYS A 95 23.80 -11.93 3.97
N LYS A 96 23.11 -12.94 3.43
CA LYS A 96 23.78 -14.02 2.65
C LYS A 96 24.44 -13.50 1.39
N LYS A 97 23.91 -12.45 0.76
CA LYS A 97 24.50 -11.78 -0.42
C LYS A 97 25.62 -10.81 -0.04
N GLN A 98 26.01 -10.70 1.23
CA GLN A 98 27.00 -9.74 1.77
C GLN A 98 26.63 -8.27 1.53
N ALA A 99 25.37 -7.97 1.24
CA ALA A 99 24.86 -6.63 1.07
C ALA A 99 24.54 -5.97 2.42
N THR A 100 24.53 -4.65 2.45
CA THR A 100 24.24 -3.87 3.66
C THR A 100 22.72 -3.84 3.91
N ALA A 101 22.21 -4.64 4.83
CA ALA A 101 20.77 -4.71 5.13
C ALA A 101 20.22 -3.48 5.89
N LYS A 102 21.02 -2.47 6.17
CA LYS A 102 20.60 -1.36 7.05
C LYS A 102 19.57 -0.43 6.43
N ARG A 103 19.60 -0.27 5.10
CA ARG A 103 18.72 0.65 4.37
C ARG A 103 17.71 -0.06 3.46
N ASN A 104 17.89 -1.35 3.19
CA ASN A 104 17.12 -2.09 2.18
C ASN A 104 15.90 -2.83 2.74
N VAL A 105 15.68 -2.84 4.04
CA VAL A 105 14.49 -3.43 4.69
C VAL A 105 14.27 -2.82 6.07
N LEU A 106 13.01 -2.62 6.43
CA LEU A 106 12.62 -2.15 7.76
C LEU A 106 13.15 -3.07 8.86
N HIS A 107 13.61 -2.45 9.94
CA HIS A 107 14.08 -3.15 11.12
C HIS A 107 13.26 -2.77 12.35
N TYR A 108 12.35 -3.65 12.73
CA TYR A 108 11.54 -3.48 13.93
C TYR A 108 12.32 -3.83 15.19
N SER A 109 12.20 -2.97 16.21
CA SER A 109 12.79 -3.17 17.53
C SER A 109 11.93 -4.14 18.33
N LYS A 110 12.58 -5.02 19.08
CA LYS A 110 11.91 -5.90 20.06
C LYS A 110 11.85 -5.25 21.43
N THR A 111 10.93 -5.71 22.22
CA THR A 111 10.90 -5.52 23.67
C THR A 111 11.89 -6.49 24.35
N GLU A 112 12.14 -6.34 25.66
CA GLU A 112 13.02 -7.25 26.41
C GLU A 112 12.51 -8.69 26.44
N ASP A 113 11.19 -8.88 26.42
CA ASP A 113 10.53 -10.20 26.34
C ASP A 113 10.40 -10.72 24.88
N GLY A 114 11.01 -10.01 23.90
CA GLY A 114 11.15 -10.46 22.53
C GLY A 114 9.98 -10.14 21.60
N GLN A 115 8.96 -9.40 22.05
CA GLN A 115 7.82 -8.99 21.23
C GLN A 115 8.20 -7.83 20.30
N TYR A 116 7.55 -7.73 19.12
CA TYR A 116 7.73 -6.61 18.19
C TYR A 116 6.73 -5.46 18.42
N TYR A 117 5.96 -5.52 19.48
CA TYR A 117 4.93 -4.53 19.82
C TYR A 117 4.82 -4.32 21.33
N VAL A 118 4.19 -3.23 21.69
CA VAL A 118 3.84 -2.87 23.07
C VAL A 118 2.34 -2.62 23.15
N LEU A 119 1.66 -3.24 24.11
CA LEU A 119 0.29 -2.92 24.49
C LEU A 119 0.30 -1.97 25.69
N THR A 120 -0.43 -0.87 25.59
CA THR A 120 -0.63 0.09 26.69
C THR A 120 -1.99 -0.12 27.36
N GLU A 121 -2.12 0.36 28.61
CA GLU A 121 -3.34 0.21 29.42
C GLU A 121 -4.57 0.87 28.76
N ASP A 122 -4.37 1.89 27.93
CA ASP A 122 -5.42 2.56 27.15
C ASP A 122 -5.81 1.79 25.87
N GLY A 123 -5.33 0.55 25.71
CA GLY A 123 -5.58 -0.28 24.54
C GLY A 123 -4.77 0.10 23.30
N GLY A 124 -3.79 0.98 23.43
CA GLY A 124 -2.90 1.34 22.33
C GLY A 124 -1.97 0.19 21.94
N PHE A 125 -1.92 -0.12 20.64
CA PHE A 125 -0.96 -1.07 20.07
C PHE A 125 0.17 -0.28 19.40
N TRP A 126 1.41 -0.49 19.85
CA TRP A 126 2.55 0.30 19.43
C TRP A 126 3.65 -0.58 18.85
N ARG A 127 4.31 -0.09 17.81
CA ARG A 127 5.49 -0.70 17.21
C ARG A 127 6.57 0.34 16.97
N CYS A 128 7.81 -0.10 16.95
CA CYS A 128 8.96 0.77 16.76
C CYS A 128 9.90 0.16 15.72
N CYS A 129 10.31 0.94 14.72
CA CYS A 129 11.33 0.53 13.77
C CYS A 129 12.41 1.59 13.65
N ARG A 130 13.59 1.16 13.17
CA ARG A 130 14.70 2.07 12.92
C ARG A 130 14.35 3.02 11.78
N TYR A 131 14.64 4.31 11.96
CA TYR A 131 14.54 5.30 10.89
C TYR A 131 15.62 5.03 9.83
N ILE A 132 15.30 5.26 8.57
CA ILE A 132 16.23 5.18 7.44
C ILE A 132 16.67 6.60 7.10
N ASP A 133 17.89 6.95 7.49
CA ASP A 133 18.45 8.28 7.32
C ASP A 133 18.63 8.64 5.83
N ASP A 134 18.65 9.93 5.51
CA ASP A 134 18.84 10.46 4.15
C ASP A 134 17.87 9.85 3.13
N SER A 135 16.63 9.64 3.53
CA SER A 135 15.59 9.10 2.69
C SER A 135 14.48 10.11 2.41
N VAL A 136 13.90 10.02 1.21
CA VAL A 136 12.72 10.78 0.78
C VAL A 136 11.67 9.83 0.24
N CYS A 137 10.41 10.25 0.23
CA CYS A 137 9.31 9.57 -0.45
C CYS A 137 8.54 10.55 -1.34
N PHE A 138 7.82 10.03 -2.33
CA PHE A 138 7.05 10.82 -3.28
C PHE A 138 5.60 10.34 -3.27
N GLU A 139 4.66 11.25 -3.01
CA GLU A 139 3.22 10.96 -3.13
C GLU A 139 2.84 10.76 -4.61
N GLN A 140 3.34 11.65 -5.47
CA GLN A 140 3.21 11.60 -6.93
C GLN A 140 4.50 12.13 -7.56
N THR A 141 4.81 11.67 -8.77
CA THR A 141 6.00 12.11 -9.50
C THR A 141 5.84 11.90 -11.00
N ASP A 142 6.43 12.80 -11.79
CA ASP A 142 6.60 12.65 -13.24
C ASP A 142 8.04 12.20 -13.59
N ASN A 143 8.89 12.01 -12.59
CA ASN A 143 10.26 11.57 -12.80
C ASN A 143 10.31 10.07 -13.12
N LEU A 144 10.57 9.74 -14.37
CA LEU A 144 10.63 8.35 -14.85
C LEU A 144 11.69 7.51 -14.13
N THR A 145 12.77 8.11 -13.63
CA THR A 145 13.77 7.40 -12.83
C THR A 145 13.18 6.95 -11.50
N VAL A 146 12.43 7.82 -10.80
CA VAL A 146 11.76 7.47 -9.55
C VAL A 146 10.69 6.39 -9.76
N ILE A 147 9.98 6.47 -10.90
CA ILE A 147 8.97 5.47 -11.26
C ILE A 147 9.61 4.11 -11.54
N GLU A 148 10.73 4.08 -12.29
CA GLU A 148 11.49 2.85 -12.55
C GLU A 148 12.06 2.26 -11.26
N GLU A 149 12.66 3.09 -10.41
CA GLU A 149 13.18 2.69 -9.09
C GLU A 149 12.07 2.16 -8.17
N SER A 150 10.83 2.72 -8.25
CA SER A 150 9.67 2.14 -7.57
C SER A 150 9.36 0.74 -8.06
N GLY A 151 9.42 0.52 -9.38
CA GLY A 151 9.26 -0.79 -9.98
C GLY A 151 10.34 -1.76 -9.50
N MET A 152 11.60 -1.32 -9.46
CA MET A 152 12.72 -2.13 -8.94
C MET A 152 12.53 -2.47 -7.46
N ALA A 153 12.07 -1.52 -6.62
CA ALA A 153 11.86 -1.73 -5.20
C ALA A 153 10.80 -2.82 -4.93
N PHE A 154 9.63 -2.73 -5.59
CA PHE A 154 8.59 -3.75 -5.45
C PHE A 154 8.99 -5.07 -6.14
N GLY A 155 9.75 -5.00 -7.23
CA GLY A 155 10.35 -6.17 -7.86
C GLY A 155 11.32 -6.90 -6.93
N GLU A 156 12.22 -6.20 -6.25
CA GLU A 156 13.13 -6.78 -5.26
C GLU A 156 12.37 -7.37 -4.07
N PHE A 157 11.33 -6.68 -3.58
CA PHE A 157 10.47 -7.19 -2.52
C PHE A 157 9.86 -8.55 -2.92
N GLN A 158 9.27 -8.65 -4.11
CA GLN A 158 8.72 -9.90 -4.63
C GLN A 158 9.81 -10.97 -4.85
N LEU A 159 10.96 -10.62 -5.39
CA LEU A 159 12.07 -11.54 -5.62
C LEU A 159 12.62 -12.10 -4.30
N TYR A 160 12.79 -11.26 -3.28
CA TYR A 160 13.23 -11.72 -1.96
C TYR A 160 12.22 -12.69 -1.33
N LEU A 161 10.92 -12.53 -1.61
CA LEU A 161 9.86 -13.36 -1.06
C LEU A 161 9.42 -14.50 -2.00
N ALA A 162 10.08 -14.70 -3.15
CA ALA A 162 9.67 -15.69 -4.14
C ALA A 162 9.60 -17.14 -3.60
N ASP A 163 10.43 -17.51 -2.63
CA ASP A 163 10.47 -18.80 -1.94
C ASP A 163 9.99 -18.70 -0.47
N TYR A 164 9.31 -17.61 -0.11
CA TYR A 164 8.71 -17.48 1.20
C TYR A 164 7.51 -18.44 1.32
N PRO A 165 7.40 -19.22 2.42
CA PRO A 165 6.26 -20.12 2.63
C PRO A 165 5.00 -19.31 2.95
N VAL A 166 4.24 -19.00 1.90
CA VAL A 166 3.10 -18.07 1.93
C VAL A 166 1.99 -18.48 2.91
N GLU A 167 1.87 -19.77 3.18
CA GLU A 167 0.93 -20.34 4.16
C GLU A 167 1.21 -19.92 5.60
N LYS A 168 2.37 -19.34 5.89
CA LYS A 168 2.70 -18.78 7.20
C LYS A 168 2.12 -17.39 7.42
N LEU A 169 1.66 -16.73 6.35
CA LEU A 169 1.05 -15.40 6.47
C LEU A 169 -0.43 -15.52 6.84
N SER A 170 -0.82 -14.75 7.84
CA SER A 170 -2.21 -14.54 8.21
C SER A 170 -2.91 -13.62 7.22
N ILE A 171 -4.20 -13.84 6.98
CA ILE A 171 -5.06 -12.91 6.23
C ILE A 171 -5.45 -11.78 7.18
N VAL A 172 -4.76 -10.66 7.08
CA VAL A 172 -4.95 -9.50 7.98
C VAL A 172 -6.17 -8.64 7.61
N ILE A 173 -6.56 -8.65 6.34
CA ILE A 173 -7.80 -8.03 5.85
C ILE A 173 -8.56 -9.07 5.03
N PRO A 174 -9.63 -9.68 5.59
CA PRO A 174 -10.40 -10.68 4.87
C PRO A 174 -10.96 -10.15 3.56
N HIS A 175 -10.80 -10.92 2.49
CA HIS A 175 -11.34 -10.60 1.16
C HIS A 175 -10.81 -9.29 0.54
N PHE A 176 -9.59 -8.87 0.85
CA PHE A 176 -9.06 -7.56 0.48
C PHE A 176 -9.16 -7.29 -1.03
N HIS A 177 -8.58 -8.14 -1.86
CA HIS A 177 -8.66 -8.08 -3.33
C HIS A 177 -9.60 -9.14 -3.92
N ASN A 178 -10.74 -9.40 -3.27
CA ASN A 178 -11.77 -10.25 -3.81
C ASN A 178 -12.74 -9.43 -4.65
N THR A 179 -12.38 -9.20 -5.91
CA THR A 179 -13.14 -8.35 -6.83
C THR A 179 -14.57 -8.85 -7.05
N ILE A 180 -14.82 -10.19 -6.97
CA ILE A 180 -16.20 -10.74 -7.05
C ILE A 180 -17.04 -10.19 -5.89
N ARG A 181 -16.54 -10.25 -4.65
CA ARG A 181 -17.27 -9.71 -3.50
C ARG A 181 -17.45 -8.18 -3.57
N ARG A 182 -16.53 -7.46 -4.23
CA ARG A 182 -16.71 -6.03 -4.47
C ARG A 182 -17.92 -5.78 -5.36
N TYR A 183 -18.10 -6.59 -6.41
CA TYR A 183 -19.30 -6.51 -7.25
C TYR A 183 -20.58 -6.94 -6.53
N ASP A 184 -20.53 -7.96 -5.66
CA ASP A 184 -21.68 -8.33 -4.84
C ASP A 184 -22.11 -7.16 -3.95
N ALA A 185 -21.15 -6.54 -3.25
CA ALA A 185 -21.43 -5.36 -2.41
C ALA A 185 -21.93 -4.15 -3.23
N PHE A 186 -21.41 -3.97 -4.46
CA PHE A 186 -21.86 -2.93 -5.38
C PHE A 186 -23.30 -3.12 -5.80
N ARG A 187 -23.70 -4.34 -6.19
CA ARG A 187 -25.10 -4.67 -6.52
C ARG A 187 -26.03 -4.48 -5.32
N GLU A 188 -25.57 -4.85 -4.14
CA GLU A 188 -26.33 -4.63 -2.89
C GLU A 188 -26.54 -3.13 -2.63
N ALA A 189 -25.50 -2.30 -2.82
CA ALA A 189 -25.60 -0.85 -2.65
C ALA A 189 -26.57 -0.21 -3.66
N ILE A 190 -26.53 -0.66 -4.93
CA ILE A 190 -27.49 -0.22 -5.98
C ILE A 190 -28.92 -0.60 -5.58
N ALA A 191 -29.14 -1.84 -5.15
CA ALA A 191 -30.48 -2.34 -4.83
C ALA A 191 -31.07 -1.66 -3.58
N LYS A 192 -30.23 -1.33 -2.58
CA LYS A 192 -30.67 -0.64 -1.36
C LYS A 192 -30.89 0.84 -1.56
N ASP A 193 -30.07 1.47 -2.37
CA ASP A 193 -30.06 2.92 -2.65
C ASP A 193 -30.33 3.78 -1.39
N GLU A 194 -29.58 3.49 -0.30
CA GLU A 194 -29.84 4.04 1.05
C GLU A 194 -29.96 5.56 1.09
N VAL A 195 -29.33 6.25 0.15
CA VAL A 195 -29.30 7.73 0.10
C VAL A 195 -29.95 8.31 -1.16
N GLY A 196 -30.60 7.48 -1.99
CA GLY A 196 -31.37 7.90 -3.16
C GLY A 196 -30.51 8.44 -4.32
N ARG A 197 -29.29 7.93 -4.53
CA ARG A 197 -28.35 8.42 -5.56
C ARG A 197 -28.29 7.55 -6.81
N ALA A 198 -28.79 6.30 -6.77
CA ALA A 198 -28.59 5.34 -7.85
C ALA A 198 -29.25 5.74 -9.17
N ALA A 199 -30.40 6.37 -9.13
CA ALA A 199 -31.15 6.77 -10.34
C ALA A 199 -30.37 7.78 -11.23
N GLU A 200 -29.54 8.62 -10.63
CA GLU A 200 -28.74 9.64 -11.34
C GLU A 200 -27.41 9.09 -11.86
N LEU A 201 -27.05 7.85 -11.54
CA LEU A 201 -25.76 7.22 -11.79
C LEU A 201 -25.85 6.03 -12.75
N SER A 202 -26.92 5.94 -13.56
CA SER A 202 -27.13 4.79 -14.46
C SER A 202 -25.93 4.54 -15.39
N GLU A 203 -25.34 5.58 -15.97
CA GLU A 203 -24.17 5.46 -16.85
C GLU A 203 -22.92 4.96 -16.10
N ASP A 204 -22.67 5.48 -14.90
CA ASP A 204 -21.54 5.06 -14.06
C ASP A 204 -21.71 3.60 -13.62
N ILE A 205 -22.92 3.22 -13.19
CA ILE A 205 -23.27 1.86 -12.76
C ILE A 205 -23.12 0.87 -13.92
N GLU A 206 -23.71 1.15 -15.07
CA GLU A 206 -23.62 0.31 -16.26
C GLU A 206 -22.17 0.19 -16.74
N GLY A 207 -21.41 1.31 -16.70
CA GLY A 207 -20.01 1.34 -17.02
C GLY A 207 -19.19 0.36 -16.20
N TYR A 208 -19.40 0.31 -14.88
CA TYR A 208 -18.72 -0.65 -14.01
C TYR A 208 -19.22 -2.08 -14.18
N LEU A 209 -20.52 -2.30 -14.30
CA LEU A 209 -21.07 -3.65 -14.52
C LEU A 209 -20.54 -4.28 -15.82
N ALA A 210 -20.31 -3.49 -16.87
CA ALA A 210 -19.71 -3.96 -18.10
C ALA A 210 -18.24 -4.41 -17.95
N LEU A 211 -17.52 -3.95 -16.91
CA LEU A 211 -16.13 -4.31 -16.64
C LEU A 211 -15.96 -5.49 -15.67
N GLU A 212 -17.05 -6.09 -15.20
CA GLU A 212 -16.99 -7.16 -14.21
C GLU A 212 -16.21 -8.38 -14.70
N GLU A 213 -16.47 -8.81 -15.92
CA GLU A 213 -15.83 -10.04 -16.45
C GLU A 213 -14.31 -9.89 -16.52
N ILE A 214 -13.81 -8.79 -17.08
CA ILE A 214 -12.38 -8.56 -17.23
C ILE A 214 -11.70 -8.36 -15.88
N SER A 215 -12.30 -7.61 -14.96
CA SER A 215 -11.70 -7.29 -13.66
C SER A 215 -11.71 -8.47 -12.67
N THR A 216 -12.67 -9.39 -12.80
CA THR A 216 -12.74 -10.60 -11.96
C THR A 216 -11.90 -11.76 -12.47
N ARG A 217 -11.30 -11.64 -13.65
CA ARG A 217 -10.57 -12.73 -14.33
C ARG A 217 -9.38 -13.24 -13.50
N LEU A 218 -8.59 -12.34 -12.90
CA LEU A 218 -7.45 -12.74 -12.06
C LEU A 218 -7.89 -13.58 -10.85
N TYR A 219 -8.95 -13.17 -10.18
CA TYR A 219 -9.49 -13.93 -9.05
C TYR A 219 -10.02 -15.29 -9.48
N LYS A 220 -10.67 -15.39 -10.66
CA LYS A 220 -11.13 -16.67 -11.24
C LYS A 220 -9.96 -17.60 -11.56
N LEU A 221 -8.88 -17.08 -12.17
CA LEU A 221 -7.66 -17.84 -12.45
C LEU A 221 -6.99 -18.36 -11.16
N GLN A 222 -6.94 -17.53 -10.12
CA GLN A 222 -6.44 -17.96 -8.82
C GLN A 222 -7.29 -19.09 -8.23
N LYS A 223 -8.61 -18.99 -8.30
CA LYS A 223 -9.51 -20.05 -7.83
C LYS A 223 -9.42 -21.34 -8.64
N ALA A 224 -9.09 -21.26 -9.91
CA ALA A 224 -8.81 -22.40 -10.77
C ALA A 224 -7.43 -23.04 -10.51
N GLY A 225 -6.58 -22.41 -9.69
CA GLY A 225 -5.22 -22.89 -9.41
C GLY A 225 -4.20 -22.55 -10.49
N GLU A 226 -4.55 -21.69 -11.44
CA GLU A 226 -3.67 -21.26 -12.54
C GLU A 226 -2.71 -20.14 -12.14
N LEU A 227 -3.08 -19.32 -11.12
CA LEU A 227 -2.24 -18.31 -10.52
C LEU A 227 -1.94 -18.67 -9.06
N PRO A 228 -0.65 -18.76 -8.66
CA PRO A 228 -0.26 -19.04 -7.31
C PRO A 228 -0.46 -17.82 -6.41
N LEU A 229 -0.72 -18.04 -5.12
CA LEU A 229 -0.58 -17.02 -4.11
C LEU A 229 0.90 -16.85 -3.74
N ARG A 230 1.32 -15.61 -3.58
CA ARG A 230 2.63 -15.21 -3.08
C ARG A 230 2.50 -14.28 -1.88
N ALA A 231 3.59 -14.03 -1.18
CA ALA A 231 3.63 -12.93 -0.21
C ALA A 231 3.63 -11.62 -1.00
N THR A 232 2.55 -10.84 -0.89
CA THR A 232 2.35 -9.58 -1.61
C THR A 232 2.23 -8.42 -0.64
N HIS A 233 2.55 -7.22 -1.12
CA HIS A 233 2.45 -5.99 -0.34
C HIS A 233 0.98 -5.52 -0.24
N ASN A 234 0.24 -5.60 -1.36
CA ASN A 234 -1.17 -5.22 -1.53
C ASN A 234 -1.52 -3.72 -1.34
N ASP A 235 -0.50 -2.84 -1.29
CA ASP A 235 -0.66 -1.37 -1.30
C ASP A 235 0.63 -0.75 -1.91
N THR A 236 0.85 -0.98 -3.20
CA THR A 236 2.14 -0.74 -3.89
C THR A 236 2.24 0.64 -4.52
N LYS A 237 1.80 1.67 -3.86
CA LYS A 237 1.95 3.05 -4.32
C LYS A 237 3.39 3.56 -4.13
N THR A 238 3.82 4.53 -4.95
CA THR A 238 5.18 5.12 -4.91
C THR A 238 5.52 5.70 -3.54
N SER A 239 4.55 6.27 -2.81
CA SER A 239 4.76 6.78 -1.45
C SER A 239 5.08 5.71 -0.41
N ASN A 240 4.96 4.43 -0.76
CA ASN A 240 5.39 3.30 0.06
C ASN A 240 6.80 2.80 -0.29
N VAL A 241 7.57 3.60 -1.03
CA VAL A 241 8.99 3.39 -1.28
C VAL A 241 9.80 4.55 -0.73
N LEU A 242 10.87 4.25 0.02
CA LEU A 242 11.89 5.23 0.40
C LEU A 242 13.00 5.23 -0.64
N PHE A 243 13.41 6.43 -1.03
CA PHE A 243 14.51 6.67 -1.98
C PHE A 243 15.65 7.39 -1.29
N ASP A 244 16.86 7.18 -1.75
CA ASP A 244 18.03 7.97 -1.34
C ASP A 244 17.83 9.44 -1.77
N ALA A 245 17.99 10.36 -0.82
CA ALA A 245 17.73 11.77 -1.07
C ALA A 245 18.68 12.43 -2.10
N GLN A 246 19.82 11.80 -2.41
CA GLN A 246 20.82 12.32 -3.33
C GLN A 246 20.80 11.62 -4.68
N THR A 247 20.71 10.26 -4.68
CA THR A 247 20.79 9.46 -5.91
C THR A 247 19.43 9.11 -6.49
N LEU A 248 18.35 9.20 -5.71
CA LEU A 248 17.01 8.73 -6.01
C LEU A 248 16.91 7.21 -6.23
N GLU A 249 17.96 6.45 -5.93
CA GLU A 249 17.88 4.99 -5.90
C GLU A 249 16.93 4.54 -4.77
N HIS A 250 16.17 3.48 -5.01
CA HIS A 250 15.28 2.93 -3.98
C HIS A 250 16.07 2.36 -2.79
N LEU A 251 15.53 2.52 -1.58
CA LEU A 251 16.16 2.07 -0.35
C LEU A 251 15.37 0.98 0.37
N SER A 252 14.06 1.15 0.45
CA SER A 252 13.21 0.23 1.21
C SER A 252 11.75 0.40 0.85
N VAL A 253 11.04 -0.71 0.76
CA VAL A 253 9.58 -0.73 0.77
C VAL A 253 9.10 -0.57 2.22
N ILE A 254 8.09 0.26 2.43
CA ILE A 254 7.50 0.60 3.74
C ILE A 254 5.99 0.36 3.74
N ASP A 255 5.34 0.56 4.89
CA ASP A 255 3.88 0.39 5.09
C ASP A 255 3.40 -1.05 4.81
N LEU A 256 4.02 -1.99 5.51
CA LEU A 256 3.82 -3.44 5.32
C LEU A 256 2.55 -3.98 6.01
N ASP A 257 1.60 -3.13 6.41
CA ASP A 257 0.41 -3.52 7.18
C ASP A 257 -0.56 -4.42 6.40
N THR A 258 -0.48 -4.38 5.08
CA THR A 258 -1.29 -5.16 4.16
C THR A 258 -0.58 -6.39 3.60
N VAL A 259 0.62 -6.69 4.12
CA VAL A 259 1.36 -7.88 3.65
C VAL A 259 0.62 -9.15 4.05
N MET A 260 0.15 -9.89 3.03
CA MET A 260 -0.59 -11.15 3.18
C MET A 260 -0.54 -11.93 1.85
N PRO A 261 -1.07 -13.16 1.78
CA PRO A 261 -1.16 -13.89 0.52
C PRO A 261 -1.98 -13.13 -0.54
N GLY A 262 -1.41 -12.94 -1.73
CA GLY A 262 -2.05 -12.27 -2.85
C GLY A 262 -1.47 -12.70 -4.20
N LEU A 263 -1.84 -11.99 -5.26
CA LEU A 263 -1.32 -12.20 -6.61
C LEU A 263 -0.27 -11.14 -6.94
N VAL A 264 0.82 -11.51 -7.58
CA VAL A 264 1.82 -10.54 -8.07
C VAL A 264 1.20 -9.50 -8.99
N ALA A 265 0.21 -9.90 -9.80
CA ALA A 265 -0.53 -8.99 -10.66
C ALA A 265 -1.32 -7.91 -9.89
N PHE A 266 -1.69 -8.13 -8.62
CA PHE A 266 -2.31 -7.10 -7.78
C PHE A 266 -1.28 -6.05 -7.35
N ASP A 267 -0.09 -6.48 -6.89
CA ASP A 267 1.00 -5.55 -6.55
C ASP A 267 1.42 -4.72 -7.76
N PHE A 268 1.65 -5.36 -8.90
CA PHE A 268 1.97 -4.66 -10.13
C PHE A 268 0.85 -3.69 -10.53
N GLY A 269 -0.40 -4.14 -10.48
CA GLY A 269 -1.56 -3.37 -10.92
C GLY A 269 -1.88 -2.16 -10.04
N ASP A 270 -1.76 -2.30 -8.72
CA ASP A 270 -2.01 -1.20 -7.80
C ASP A 270 -0.96 -0.09 -7.95
N ALA A 271 0.31 -0.47 -8.17
CA ALA A 271 1.37 0.48 -8.47
C ALA A 271 1.11 1.24 -9.79
N ILE A 272 0.74 0.54 -10.87
CA ILE A 272 0.43 1.16 -12.15
C ILE A 272 -0.76 2.11 -12.05
N ARG A 273 -1.82 1.73 -11.36
CA ARG A 273 -3.02 2.56 -11.15
C ARG A 273 -2.67 3.96 -10.62
N VAL A 274 -1.68 4.05 -9.74
CA VAL A 274 -1.23 5.30 -9.14
C VAL A 274 -0.13 5.96 -9.98
N ALA A 275 0.94 5.22 -10.30
CA ALA A 275 2.14 5.78 -10.91
C ALA A 275 1.94 6.18 -12.37
N ALA A 276 1.11 5.47 -13.13
CA ALA A 276 0.92 5.69 -14.56
C ALA A 276 -0.37 6.46 -14.91
N SER A 277 -1.12 6.98 -13.94
CA SER A 277 -2.22 7.92 -14.21
C SER A 277 -1.66 9.28 -14.61
N THR A 278 -2.30 9.94 -15.58
CA THR A 278 -1.98 11.31 -15.98
C THR A 278 -2.60 12.37 -15.08
N SER A 279 -3.45 11.98 -14.14
CA SER A 279 -4.24 12.89 -13.30
C SER A 279 -4.30 12.45 -11.84
N ASP A 280 -4.74 13.37 -10.99
CA ASP A 280 -5.11 13.05 -9.61
C ASP A 280 -6.26 12.04 -9.54
N GLU A 281 -6.37 11.34 -8.41
CA GLU A 281 -7.37 10.28 -8.19
C GLU A 281 -8.82 10.79 -8.30
N ASP A 282 -9.06 12.06 -8.03
CA ASP A 282 -10.37 12.71 -8.04
C ASP A 282 -10.47 13.87 -9.06
N GLU A 283 -9.71 13.81 -10.18
CA GLU A 283 -9.80 14.77 -11.28
C GLU A 283 -11.23 14.83 -11.82
N LYS A 284 -11.76 16.05 -11.90
CA LYS A 284 -13.12 16.31 -12.39
C LYS A 284 -13.20 16.48 -13.90
N ASP A 285 -12.11 16.94 -14.50
CA ASP A 285 -11.99 17.03 -15.96
C ASP A 285 -11.52 15.68 -16.51
N LEU A 286 -12.48 14.82 -16.79
CA LEU A 286 -12.22 13.46 -17.24
C LEU A 286 -11.45 13.38 -18.58
N SER A 287 -11.38 14.45 -19.34
CA SER A 287 -10.58 14.51 -20.57
C SER A 287 -9.07 14.47 -20.32
N LYS A 288 -8.63 14.73 -19.09
CA LYS A 288 -7.22 14.66 -18.66
C LYS A 288 -6.82 13.27 -18.17
N VAL A 289 -7.79 12.37 -17.96
CA VAL A 289 -7.56 11.07 -17.35
C VAL A 289 -7.20 10.06 -18.42
N ALA A 290 -5.97 9.57 -18.38
CA ALA A 290 -5.47 8.53 -19.28
C ALA A 290 -4.33 7.75 -18.60
N ILE A 291 -3.91 6.63 -19.19
CA ILE A 291 -2.67 5.98 -18.84
C ILE A 291 -1.49 6.66 -19.54
N ASP A 292 -0.45 7.01 -18.78
CA ASP A 292 0.83 7.44 -19.33
C ASP A 292 1.68 6.19 -19.65
N MET A 293 1.78 5.87 -20.94
CA MET A 293 2.53 4.70 -21.42
C MET A 293 4.04 4.80 -21.15
N GLY A 294 4.60 6.01 -21.06
CA GLY A 294 6.00 6.20 -20.68
C GLY A 294 6.25 5.85 -19.22
N LYS A 295 5.37 6.28 -18.31
CA LYS A 295 5.41 5.90 -16.89
C LYS A 295 5.14 4.41 -16.71
N TYR A 296 4.17 3.85 -17.45
CA TYR A 296 3.89 2.42 -17.47
C TYR A 296 5.13 1.61 -17.86
N GLU A 297 5.79 1.99 -18.95
CA GLU A 297 7.01 1.30 -19.41
C GLU A 297 8.15 1.44 -18.41
N ALA A 298 8.35 2.62 -17.82
CA ALA A 298 9.40 2.83 -16.83
C ALA A 298 9.22 1.91 -15.60
N PHE A 299 8.01 1.88 -15.02
CA PHE A 299 7.71 0.98 -13.90
C PHE A 299 7.85 -0.50 -14.30
N THR A 300 7.32 -0.87 -15.45
CA THR A 300 7.37 -2.26 -15.96
C THR A 300 8.80 -2.71 -16.16
N ARG A 301 9.67 -1.87 -16.73
CA ARG A 301 11.10 -2.15 -16.89
C ARG A 301 11.77 -2.46 -15.56
N GLY A 302 11.52 -1.61 -14.54
CA GLY A 302 12.08 -1.81 -13.20
C GLY A 302 11.55 -3.09 -12.56
N PHE A 303 10.24 -3.29 -12.53
CA PHE A 303 9.62 -4.43 -11.87
C PHE A 303 9.94 -5.76 -12.56
N VAL A 304 9.60 -5.88 -13.85
CA VAL A 304 9.76 -7.12 -14.63
C VAL A 304 11.22 -7.50 -14.78
N GLY A 305 12.11 -6.50 -14.98
CA GLY A 305 13.55 -6.73 -15.06
C GLY A 305 14.13 -7.44 -13.84
N ILE A 306 13.53 -7.25 -12.68
CA ILE A 306 13.94 -7.91 -11.42
C ILE A 306 13.27 -9.28 -11.24
N VAL A 307 11.95 -9.41 -11.52
CA VAL A 307 11.20 -10.60 -11.12
C VAL A 307 11.04 -11.64 -12.21
N LYS A 308 11.37 -11.33 -13.47
CA LYS A 308 11.04 -12.17 -14.65
C LYS A 308 11.39 -13.66 -14.50
N ASP A 309 12.52 -13.98 -13.88
CA ASP A 309 12.96 -15.37 -13.71
C ASP A 309 12.25 -16.11 -12.57
N SER A 310 11.56 -15.39 -11.70
CA SER A 310 10.80 -15.94 -10.58
C SER A 310 9.32 -16.13 -10.88
N LEU A 311 8.81 -15.49 -11.94
CA LEU A 311 7.42 -15.56 -12.36
C LEU A 311 7.15 -16.75 -13.27
N ILE A 312 6.02 -17.45 -13.07
CA ILE A 312 5.52 -18.43 -14.02
C ILE A 312 4.90 -17.75 -15.25
N SER A 313 4.72 -18.50 -16.34
CA SER A 313 4.21 -17.94 -17.60
C SER A 313 2.84 -17.24 -17.42
N MET A 314 1.92 -17.83 -16.65
CA MET A 314 0.59 -17.22 -16.42
C MET A 314 0.69 -15.91 -15.65
N GLU A 315 1.59 -15.77 -14.69
CA GLU A 315 1.83 -14.49 -14.00
C GLU A 315 2.30 -13.42 -14.97
N LYS A 316 3.29 -13.73 -15.84
CA LYS A 316 3.80 -12.79 -16.86
C LYS A 316 2.68 -12.33 -17.81
N GLN A 317 1.85 -13.26 -18.27
CA GLN A 317 0.72 -12.99 -19.19
C GLN A 317 -0.42 -12.20 -18.56
N THR A 318 -0.43 -12.03 -17.26
CA THR A 318 -1.53 -11.38 -16.53
C THR A 318 -1.12 -10.09 -15.79
N LEU A 319 0.15 -9.66 -15.87
CA LEU A 319 0.59 -8.42 -15.21
C LEU A 319 -0.17 -7.19 -15.72
N ALA A 320 -0.25 -7.01 -17.05
CA ALA A 320 -0.98 -5.90 -17.63
C ALA A 320 -2.48 -5.90 -17.24
N LEU A 321 -3.10 -7.09 -17.19
CA LEU A 321 -4.47 -7.25 -16.70
C LEU A 321 -4.59 -6.82 -15.22
N GLY A 322 -3.53 -6.96 -14.43
CA GLY A 322 -3.47 -6.50 -13.05
C GLY A 322 -3.79 -5.01 -12.92
N ALA A 323 -3.23 -4.17 -13.80
CA ALA A 323 -3.49 -2.73 -13.81
C ALA A 323 -4.98 -2.43 -14.03
N VAL A 324 -5.62 -3.09 -14.99
CA VAL A 324 -7.05 -2.96 -15.26
C VAL A 324 -7.86 -3.42 -14.04
N ALA A 325 -7.57 -4.61 -13.52
CA ALA A 325 -8.33 -5.21 -12.43
C ALA A 325 -8.29 -4.35 -11.16
N MET A 326 -7.11 -3.83 -10.77
CA MET A 326 -6.94 -3.01 -9.58
C MET A 326 -7.59 -1.63 -9.74
N THR A 327 -7.50 -1.03 -10.93
CA THR A 327 -8.17 0.25 -11.23
C THR A 327 -9.69 0.09 -11.14
N VAL A 328 -10.26 -0.95 -11.75
CA VAL A 328 -11.72 -1.23 -11.67
C VAL A 328 -12.14 -1.53 -10.24
N GLU A 329 -11.39 -2.39 -9.50
CA GLU A 329 -11.72 -2.72 -8.11
C GLU A 329 -11.77 -1.48 -7.23
N CYS A 330 -10.78 -0.58 -7.35
CA CYS A 330 -10.74 0.66 -6.57
C CYS A 330 -11.92 1.56 -6.91
N GLY A 331 -12.23 1.74 -8.18
CA GLY A 331 -13.36 2.54 -8.63
C GLY A 331 -14.72 1.99 -8.20
N VAL A 332 -14.92 0.66 -8.28
CA VAL A 332 -16.13 0.00 -7.76
C VAL A 332 -16.29 0.27 -6.27
N ARG A 333 -15.20 0.23 -5.48
CA ARG A 333 -15.25 0.53 -4.05
C ARG A 333 -15.65 1.98 -3.77
N PHE A 334 -15.13 2.95 -4.53
CA PHE A 334 -15.51 4.35 -4.40
C PHE A 334 -16.98 4.58 -4.74
N LEU A 335 -17.47 3.99 -5.84
CA LEU A 335 -18.88 4.14 -6.23
C LEU A 335 -19.82 3.43 -5.23
N THR A 336 -19.42 2.26 -4.72
CA THR A 336 -20.17 1.56 -3.66
C THR A 336 -20.29 2.41 -2.41
N ASP A 337 -19.19 3.04 -1.98
CA ASP A 337 -19.20 3.91 -0.80
C ASP A 337 -20.04 5.18 -1.01
N TYR A 338 -19.97 5.77 -2.20
CA TYR A 338 -20.80 6.90 -2.57
C TYR A 338 -22.31 6.56 -2.50
N LEU A 339 -22.71 5.38 -3.03
CA LEU A 339 -24.08 4.88 -2.97
C LEU A 339 -24.53 4.59 -1.52
N ASN A 340 -23.60 4.23 -0.65
CA ASN A 340 -23.85 3.99 0.79
C ASN A 340 -23.77 5.28 1.64
N GLY A 341 -23.55 6.45 1.04
CA GLY A 341 -23.52 7.75 1.73
C GLY A 341 -22.14 8.13 2.31
N ASP A 342 -21.05 7.74 1.65
CA ASP A 342 -19.66 8.16 1.97
C ASP A 342 -19.23 7.78 3.40
N LYS A 343 -19.43 6.51 3.79
CA LYS A 343 -19.20 6.02 5.15
C LYS A 343 -17.81 5.44 5.37
N TYR A 344 -17.17 4.93 4.32
CA TYR A 344 -15.92 4.19 4.41
C TYR A 344 -14.69 5.05 4.12
N PHE A 345 -14.65 5.70 2.94
CA PHE A 345 -13.52 6.54 2.58
C PHE A 345 -13.66 7.94 3.16
N ARG A 346 -12.54 8.49 3.60
CA ARG A 346 -12.50 9.89 4.00
C ARG A 346 -12.68 10.78 2.77
N ILE A 347 -13.64 11.69 2.84
CA ILE A 347 -13.85 12.73 1.84
C ILE A 347 -13.50 14.11 2.42
N HIS A 348 -13.04 15.01 1.56
CA HIS A 348 -12.70 16.39 1.88
C HIS A 348 -13.72 17.38 1.33
N TYR A 349 -14.53 16.94 0.36
CA TYR A 349 -15.62 17.70 -0.24
C TYR A 349 -16.75 16.76 -0.67
N PRO A 350 -17.99 17.25 -0.83
CA PRO A 350 -19.10 16.46 -1.36
C PRO A 350 -18.77 15.86 -2.73
N ASP A 351 -19.27 14.65 -3.00
CA ASP A 351 -19.11 13.92 -4.26
C ASP A 351 -17.65 13.53 -4.62
N GLN A 352 -16.71 13.61 -3.66
CA GLN A 352 -15.32 13.21 -3.93
C GLN A 352 -15.21 11.73 -4.32
N ASN A 353 -15.97 10.84 -3.67
CA ASN A 353 -15.97 9.42 -4.04
C ASN A 353 -16.58 9.19 -5.43
N LEU A 354 -17.55 9.99 -5.86
CA LEU A 354 -18.06 9.95 -7.23
C LEU A 354 -17.01 10.42 -8.25
N ALA A 355 -16.30 11.52 -7.94
CA ALA A 355 -15.20 11.99 -8.79
C ALA A 355 -14.11 10.92 -8.95
N ARG A 356 -13.70 10.29 -7.82
CA ARG A 356 -12.75 9.16 -7.83
C ARG A 356 -13.26 7.98 -8.66
N ALA A 357 -14.52 7.60 -8.48
CA ALA A 357 -15.10 6.51 -9.25
C ALA A 357 -15.08 6.80 -10.76
N ARG A 358 -15.49 7.99 -11.18
CA ARG A 358 -15.48 8.38 -12.59
C ARG A 358 -14.07 8.43 -13.18
N CYS A 359 -13.12 8.97 -12.43
CA CYS A 359 -11.72 8.99 -12.81
C CYS A 359 -11.19 7.56 -13.05
N HIS A 360 -11.45 6.63 -12.12
CA HIS A 360 -11.05 5.23 -12.29
C HIS A 360 -11.77 4.51 -13.43
N LEU A 361 -13.03 4.84 -13.70
CA LEU A 361 -13.77 4.24 -14.81
C LEU A 361 -13.17 4.65 -16.17
N VAL A 362 -12.82 5.94 -16.32
CA VAL A 362 -12.16 6.44 -17.53
C VAL A 362 -10.77 5.84 -17.68
N LEU A 363 -9.96 5.86 -16.62
CA LEU A 363 -8.63 5.27 -16.63
C LEU A 363 -8.65 3.78 -16.97
N ALA A 364 -9.59 3.01 -16.40
CA ALA A 364 -9.73 1.59 -16.69
C ALA A 364 -10.11 1.33 -18.16
N LYS A 365 -11.01 2.14 -18.74
CA LYS A 365 -11.38 2.03 -20.16
C LYS A 365 -10.19 2.35 -21.06
N ASP A 366 -9.39 3.35 -20.72
CA ASP A 366 -8.19 3.71 -21.46
C ASP A 366 -7.12 2.60 -21.37
N MET A 367 -6.88 2.04 -20.17
CA MET A 367 -6.02 0.87 -19.99
C MET A 367 -6.48 -0.33 -20.81
N ILE A 368 -7.79 -0.58 -20.92
CA ILE A 368 -8.34 -1.68 -21.73
C ILE A 368 -8.06 -1.43 -23.21
N ALA A 369 -8.19 -0.19 -23.68
CA ALA A 369 -7.89 0.18 -25.06
C ALA A 369 -6.40 -0.05 -25.40
N HIS A 370 -5.50 0.08 -24.43
CA HIS A 370 -4.05 -0.11 -24.57
C HIS A 370 -3.56 -1.47 -24.07
N LEU A 371 -4.45 -2.40 -23.66
CA LEU A 371 -4.06 -3.64 -22.95
C LEU A 371 -3.05 -4.49 -23.73
N ASP A 372 -3.23 -4.63 -25.05
CA ASP A 372 -2.31 -5.39 -25.90
C ASP A 372 -0.93 -4.74 -25.99
N GLU A 373 -0.87 -3.39 -25.99
CA GLU A 373 0.39 -2.63 -25.98
C GLU A 373 1.08 -2.76 -24.61
N MET A 374 0.32 -2.63 -23.54
CA MET A 374 0.81 -2.85 -22.17
C MET A 374 1.40 -4.25 -22.01
N GLN A 375 0.73 -5.28 -22.52
CA GLN A 375 1.24 -6.66 -22.45
C GLN A 375 2.52 -6.85 -23.29
N LYS A 376 2.61 -6.25 -24.49
CA LYS A 376 3.84 -6.27 -25.29
C LYS A 376 5.03 -5.62 -24.56
N ILE A 377 4.80 -4.57 -23.77
CA ILE A 377 5.84 -3.97 -22.94
C ILE A 377 6.28 -4.95 -21.85
N VAL A 378 5.36 -5.65 -21.18
CA VAL A 378 5.70 -6.72 -20.23
C VAL A 378 6.54 -7.80 -20.91
N ASP A 379 6.10 -8.30 -22.07
CA ASP A 379 6.77 -9.38 -22.81
C ASP A 379 8.19 -8.96 -23.21
N LYS A 380 8.39 -7.71 -23.67
CA LYS A 380 9.69 -7.14 -24.01
C LYS A 380 10.70 -7.24 -22.85
N TYR A 381 10.27 -7.02 -21.62
CA TYR A 381 11.17 -7.09 -20.45
C TYR A 381 11.23 -8.48 -19.80
N CYS A 382 10.37 -9.42 -20.24
CA CYS A 382 10.45 -10.83 -19.88
C CYS A 382 11.48 -11.62 -20.72
N GLU A 383 11.87 -11.10 -21.88
CA GLU A 383 12.95 -11.65 -22.69
C GLU A 383 14.33 -11.41 -22.01
#